data_a229ae1994d3cdff37456cc4d238f66c
#
_entry.id   a229ae1994d3cdff37456cc4d238f66c
#
_cell.length_a   1.000
_cell.length_b   1.000
_cell.length_c   1.000
_cell.angle_alpha   90.00
_cell.angle_beta   90.00
_cell.angle_gamma   90.00
#
_symmetry.space_group_name_H-M   'P 1'
#
loop_
_entity.id
_entity.type
_entity.pdbx_description
1 polymer ?
#
loop_
_entity_poly.entity_id
_entity_poly.type
_entity_poly.pdbx_seq_one_letter_code
_entity_poly.pdbx_strand_id
1 'polypeptide(L)'
;MVIVDELRALDKPQRAAFIAALLGWALDAFDYFLLTFVLKAIAADFHEKLPAVSWALALTLMARPIGAFLFGQLADRFGRRPVLMIDVALYAVLALASAFSPNLITLLVLRFCFGIAMGGEWGIGASLALETIPAKSRGVVSGILQEGYPMGYFLAAIANLFLPSIGWRGLLAIGVLPALLILYIRRHVPESAAWQAARAAGKTGQSSLSFFAAMKGHWRRFAYVVVLMTCFNFFSHGTQDLYPTFLQVQHKFSAGTVTVLTILLNLGAIAGGLIFGGLSERIGRRRAIVLAALLALPIIPLWAFSPTPLLLGAGAFFIQVAVQGAWGVVPAHLNELSPEGARGTFPGFAYQLGNLCAAMNAVWQAQIATSLHDNYGLALAAVCGTVAVLLAVWTWFGPEAKGAAFGAKAADVTLS
;
A
#
# COMPACT_ATOMS: atom_id res chain seq x y z
N MET A 1 -15.86 20.01 5.05
CA MET A 1 -15.47 21.44 5.07
C MET A 1 -13.97 21.57 5.32
N VAL A 2 -13.43 21.14 6.46
CA VAL A 2 -11.99 21.28 6.81
C VAL A 2 -11.02 20.74 5.74
N ILE A 3 -11.23 19.53 5.20
CA ILE A 3 -10.36 18.92 4.18
C ILE A 3 -10.27 19.76 2.91
N VAL A 4 -11.40 20.26 2.42
CA VAL A 4 -11.47 21.06 1.18
C VAL A 4 -10.78 22.40 1.38
N ASP A 5 -10.93 23.00 2.56
CA ASP A 5 -10.34 24.30 2.88
C ASP A 5 -8.81 24.18 3.01
N GLU A 6 -8.31 23.11 3.61
CA GLU A 6 -6.87 22.80 3.68
C GLU A 6 -6.24 22.57 2.29
N LEU A 7 -6.92 21.82 1.40
CA LEU A 7 -6.45 21.64 0.03
C LEU A 7 -6.49 22.92 -0.81
N ARG A 8 -7.47 23.79 -0.57
CA ARG A 8 -7.57 25.11 -1.22
C ARG A 8 -6.49 26.08 -0.76
N ALA A 9 -6.02 25.93 0.49
CA ALA A 9 -4.95 26.75 1.04
C ALA A 9 -3.56 26.44 0.45
N LEU A 10 -3.40 25.30 -0.23
CA LEU A 10 -2.14 24.94 -0.90
C LEU A 10 -1.88 25.83 -2.10
N ASP A 11 -0.65 26.31 -2.24
CA ASP A 11 -0.20 27.02 -3.43
C ASP A 11 -0.09 26.08 -4.67
N LYS A 12 0.14 26.65 -5.85
CA LYS A 12 0.20 25.86 -7.09
C LYS A 12 1.30 24.79 -7.07
N PRO A 13 2.56 25.08 -6.63
CA PRO A 13 3.61 24.06 -6.50
C PRO A 13 3.28 22.95 -5.53
N GLN A 14 2.76 23.29 -4.34
CA GLN A 14 2.36 22.33 -3.31
C GLN A 14 1.25 21.39 -3.80
N ARG A 15 0.25 21.96 -4.47
CA ARG A 15 -0.84 21.20 -5.07
C ARG A 15 -0.35 20.27 -6.18
N ALA A 16 0.58 20.73 -7.02
CA ALA A 16 1.16 19.91 -8.08
C ALA A 16 1.97 18.74 -7.52
N ALA A 17 2.79 18.95 -6.47
CA ALA A 17 3.54 17.91 -5.80
C ALA A 17 2.61 16.87 -5.12
N PHE A 18 1.56 17.34 -4.44
CA PHE A 18 0.55 16.50 -3.82
C PHE A 18 -0.20 15.63 -4.85
N ILE A 19 -0.68 16.24 -5.94
CA ILE A 19 -1.39 15.51 -7.02
C ILE A 19 -0.46 14.47 -7.66
N ALA A 20 0.81 14.81 -7.91
CA ALA A 20 1.77 13.86 -8.45
C ALA A 20 2.00 12.66 -7.54
N ALA A 21 2.16 12.88 -6.23
CA ALA A 21 2.35 11.82 -5.26
C ALA A 21 1.08 10.95 -5.08
N LEU A 22 -0.11 11.57 -5.05
CA LEU A 22 -1.38 10.85 -4.96
C LEU A 22 -1.63 10.00 -6.20
N LEU A 23 -1.42 10.57 -7.40
CA LEU A 23 -1.59 9.84 -8.66
C LEU A 23 -0.52 8.77 -8.84
N GLY A 24 0.73 9.03 -8.45
CA GLY A 24 1.79 8.03 -8.45
C GLY A 24 1.40 6.82 -7.61
N TRP A 25 1.03 7.05 -6.35
CA TRP A 25 0.58 6.00 -5.44
C TRP A 25 -0.67 5.26 -5.94
N ALA A 26 -1.64 5.98 -6.53
CA ALA A 26 -2.83 5.37 -7.11
C ALA A 26 -2.51 4.52 -8.34
N LEU A 27 -1.63 4.98 -9.22
CA LEU A 27 -1.25 4.26 -10.43
C LEU A 27 -0.34 3.06 -10.13
N ASP A 28 0.51 3.16 -9.12
CA ASP A 28 1.31 2.06 -8.58
C ASP A 28 0.41 0.94 -8.04
N ALA A 29 -0.56 1.30 -7.20
CA ALA A 29 -1.56 0.36 -6.71
C ALA A 29 -2.43 -0.22 -7.84
N PHE A 30 -2.80 0.60 -8.84
CA PHE A 30 -3.53 0.16 -10.02
C PHE A 30 -2.80 -0.98 -10.75
N ASP A 31 -1.52 -0.80 -11.05
CA ASP A 31 -0.72 -1.82 -11.73
C ASP A 31 -0.57 -3.11 -10.93
N TYR A 32 -0.37 -2.98 -9.63
CA TYR A 32 -0.33 -4.14 -8.74
C TYR A 32 -1.65 -4.92 -8.76
N PHE A 33 -2.79 -4.21 -8.62
CA PHE A 33 -4.10 -4.84 -8.57
C PHE A 33 -4.61 -5.33 -9.92
N LEU A 34 -4.16 -4.81 -11.06
CA LEU A 34 -4.45 -5.42 -12.35
C LEU A 34 -4.07 -6.91 -12.36
N LEU A 35 -2.92 -7.25 -11.78
CA LEU A 35 -2.47 -8.64 -11.71
C LEU A 35 -3.42 -9.52 -10.88
N THR A 36 -4.00 -9.00 -9.80
CA THR A 36 -4.91 -9.80 -8.93
C THR A 36 -6.17 -10.27 -9.67
N PHE A 37 -6.66 -9.47 -10.62
CA PHE A 37 -7.84 -9.83 -11.43
C PHE A 37 -7.54 -10.88 -12.49
N VAL A 38 -6.29 -10.99 -12.94
CA VAL A 38 -5.92 -11.84 -14.08
C VAL A 38 -5.23 -13.14 -13.70
N LEU A 39 -4.98 -13.40 -12.41
CA LEU A 39 -4.28 -14.61 -11.94
C LEU A 39 -4.87 -15.90 -12.51
N LYS A 40 -6.22 -16.02 -12.50
CA LYS A 40 -6.93 -17.19 -13.07
C LYS A 40 -6.71 -17.31 -14.58
N ALA A 41 -6.77 -16.20 -15.31
CA ALA A 41 -6.58 -16.17 -16.75
C ALA A 41 -5.14 -16.54 -17.14
N ILE A 42 -4.15 -16.04 -16.39
CA ILE A 42 -2.73 -16.39 -16.56
C ILE A 42 -2.50 -17.88 -16.28
N ALA A 43 -3.08 -18.41 -15.19
CA ALA A 43 -2.97 -19.81 -14.84
C ALA A 43 -3.50 -20.73 -15.95
N ALA A 44 -4.62 -20.35 -16.54
CA ALA A 44 -5.20 -21.09 -17.66
C ALA A 44 -4.34 -21.00 -18.94
N ASP A 45 -3.80 -19.82 -19.26
CA ASP A 45 -3.02 -19.60 -20.48
C ASP A 45 -1.64 -20.29 -20.43
N PHE A 46 -0.99 -20.29 -19.27
CA PHE A 46 0.30 -20.96 -19.06
C PHE A 46 0.18 -22.44 -18.64
N HIS A 47 -1.05 -22.97 -18.51
CA HIS A 47 -1.31 -24.33 -18.01
C HIS A 47 -0.72 -24.60 -16.62
N GLU A 48 -0.74 -23.59 -15.75
CA GLU A 48 -0.15 -23.62 -14.43
C GLU A 48 -1.20 -23.59 -13.31
N LYS A 49 -0.80 -24.00 -12.11
CA LYS A 49 -1.67 -23.91 -10.92
C LYS A 49 -1.68 -22.49 -10.35
N LEU A 50 -2.81 -22.06 -9.79
CA LEU A 50 -2.93 -20.73 -9.14
C LEU A 50 -1.84 -20.40 -8.11
N PRO A 51 -1.41 -21.34 -7.23
CA PRO A 51 -0.30 -21.06 -6.32
C PRO A 51 1.00 -20.69 -7.03
N ALA A 52 1.31 -21.29 -8.19
CA ALA A 52 2.49 -20.97 -8.97
C ALA A 52 2.40 -19.54 -9.55
N VAL A 53 1.24 -19.17 -10.09
CA VAL A 53 1.02 -17.82 -10.65
C VAL A 53 0.99 -16.76 -9.52
N SER A 54 0.49 -17.10 -8.33
CA SER A 54 0.46 -16.19 -7.17
C SER A 54 1.86 -15.74 -6.71
N TRP A 55 2.92 -16.48 -7.10
CA TRP A 55 4.30 -16.04 -6.90
C TRP A 55 4.60 -14.69 -7.59
N ALA A 56 3.85 -14.32 -8.63
CA ALA A 56 4.00 -13.01 -9.27
C ALA A 56 3.67 -11.85 -8.30
N LEU A 57 2.67 -12.01 -7.45
CA LEU A 57 2.37 -11.06 -6.37
C LEU A 57 3.43 -11.09 -5.28
N ALA A 58 3.80 -12.30 -4.82
CA ALA A 58 4.79 -12.47 -3.78
C ALA A 58 6.14 -11.83 -4.15
N LEU A 59 6.66 -12.13 -5.34
CA LEU A 59 7.93 -11.59 -5.81
C LEU A 59 7.90 -10.06 -5.98
N THR A 60 6.77 -9.50 -6.40
CA THR A 60 6.58 -8.04 -6.44
C THR A 60 6.76 -7.44 -5.05
N LEU A 61 6.10 -7.99 -4.03
CA LEU A 61 6.20 -7.48 -2.66
C LEU A 61 7.58 -7.72 -2.04
N MET A 62 8.19 -8.89 -2.29
CA MET A 62 9.52 -9.23 -1.78
C MET A 62 10.63 -8.31 -2.31
N ALA A 63 10.47 -7.81 -3.53
CA ALA A 63 11.45 -6.94 -4.16
C ALA A 63 11.36 -5.46 -3.70
N ARG A 64 10.22 -5.01 -3.15
CA ARG A 64 9.99 -3.61 -2.76
C ARG A 64 11.02 -3.02 -1.79
N PRO A 65 11.51 -3.73 -0.75
CA PRO A 65 12.53 -3.18 0.13
C PRO A 65 13.83 -2.81 -0.59
N ILE A 66 14.21 -3.59 -1.63
CA ILE A 66 15.38 -3.30 -2.46
C ILE A 66 15.18 -1.96 -3.17
N GLY A 67 14.01 -1.79 -3.79
CA GLY A 67 13.64 -0.54 -4.47
C GLY A 67 13.57 0.66 -3.52
N ALA A 68 12.92 0.51 -2.36
CA ALA A 68 12.84 1.58 -1.37
C ALA A 68 14.24 2.07 -0.94
N PHE A 69 15.17 1.14 -0.76
CA PHE A 69 16.55 1.48 -0.42
C PHE A 69 17.29 2.16 -1.57
N LEU A 70 17.26 1.57 -2.78
CA LEU A 70 17.97 2.09 -3.94
C LEU A 70 17.45 3.46 -4.38
N PHE A 71 16.15 3.57 -4.62
CA PHE A 71 15.55 4.81 -5.10
C PHE A 71 15.53 5.88 -4.02
N GLY A 72 15.38 5.52 -2.74
CA GLY A 72 15.54 6.44 -1.62
C GLY A 72 16.91 7.10 -1.61
N GLN A 73 18.00 6.33 -1.74
CA GLN A 73 19.36 6.87 -1.81
C GLN A 73 19.60 7.71 -3.07
N LEU A 74 19.08 7.28 -4.22
CA LEU A 74 19.15 8.05 -5.45
C LEU A 74 18.42 9.40 -5.30
N ALA A 75 17.25 9.41 -4.67
CA ALA A 75 16.48 10.62 -4.42
C ALA A 75 17.18 11.59 -3.47
N ASP A 76 17.87 11.07 -2.44
CA ASP A 76 18.67 11.90 -1.54
C ASP A 76 19.86 12.53 -2.26
N ARG A 77 20.47 11.84 -3.21
CA ARG A 77 21.65 12.31 -3.95
C ARG A 77 21.30 13.21 -5.13
N PHE A 78 20.29 12.85 -5.94
CA PHE A 78 20.00 13.48 -7.21
C PHE A 78 18.76 14.37 -7.22
N GLY A 79 17.95 14.31 -6.15
CA GLY A 79 16.68 15.00 -6.01
C GLY A 79 15.48 14.07 -6.13
N ARG A 80 14.35 14.50 -5.50
CA ARG A 80 13.14 13.69 -5.44
C ARG A 80 12.47 13.59 -6.82
N ARG A 81 12.35 14.74 -7.51
CA ARG A 81 11.65 14.84 -8.79
C ARG A 81 12.24 13.98 -9.91
N PRO A 82 13.55 14.06 -10.26
CA PRO A 82 14.11 13.25 -11.33
C PRO A 82 14.07 11.76 -11.03
N VAL A 83 14.30 11.36 -9.78
CA VAL A 83 14.28 9.95 -9.39
C VAL A 83 12.86 9.39 -9.44
N LEU A 84 11.84 10.15 -8.98
CA LEU A 84 10.43 9.76 -9.14
C LEU A 84 10.05 9.55 -10.61
N MET A 85 10.52 10.42 -11.53
CA MET A 85 10.26 10.27 -12.96
C MET A 85 10.90 9.01 -13.55
N ILE A 86 12.12 8.67 -13.13
CA ILE A 86 12.83 7.44 -13.55
C ILE A 86 12.09 6.21 -13.01
N ASP A 87 11.69 6.26 -11.78
CA ASP A 87 10.98 5.18 -11.09
C ASP A 87 9.63 4.87 -11.78
N VAL A 88 8.80 5.90 -12.02
CA VAL A 88 7.54 5.78 -12.75
C VAL A 88 7.77 5.25 -14.19
N ALA A 89 8.82 5.70 -14.88
CA ALA A 89 9.15 5.18 -16.20
C ALA A 89 9.51 3.70 -16.17
N LEU A 90 10.29 3.29 -15.17
CA LEU A 90 10.77 1.92 -15.04
C LEU A 90 9.62 0.97 -14.76
N TYR A 91 8.75 1.27 -13.78
CA TYR A 91 7.64 0.36 -13.49
C TYR A 91 6.60 0.32 -14.62
N ALA A 92 6.34 1.43 -15.32
CA ALA A 92 5.44 1.44 -16.47
C ALA A 92 5.95 0.57 -17.63
N VAL A 93 7.26 0.61 -17.91
CA VAL A 93 7.91 -0.25 -18.92
C VAL A 93 7.84 -1.72 -18.49
N LEU A 94 8.10 -2.02 -17.22
CA LEU A 94 8.05 -3.39 -16.69
C LEU A 94 6.62 -3.96 -16.64
N ALA A 95 5.61 -3.11 -16.37
CA ALA A 95 4.21 -3.49 -16.47
C ALA A 95 3.85 -3.89 -17.91
N LEU A 96 4.22 -3.03 -18.88
CA LEU A 96 4.01 -3.33 -20.30
C LEU A 96 4.75 -4.60 -20.74
N ALA A 97 6.03 -4.75 -20.36
CA ALA A 97 6.81 -5.95 -20.68
C ALA A 97 6.16 -7.24 -20.13
N SER A 98 5.53 -7.15 -18.94
CA SER A 98 4.84 -8.28 -18.34
C SER A 98 3.64 -8.77 -19.19
N ALA A 99 3.00 -7.90 -19.96
CA ALA A 99 1.93 -8.27 -20.88
C ALA A 99 2.42 -9.15 -22.04
N PHE A 100 3.70 -9.07 -22.39
CA PHE A 100 4.33 -9.85 -23.46
C PHE A 100 5.09 -11.08 -22.97
N SER A 101 4.92 -11.45 -21.70
CA SER A 101 5.57 -12.65 -21.14
C SER A 101 5.16 -13.91 -21.89
N PRO A 102 6.13 -14.69 -22.44
CA PRO A 102 5.84 -15.93 -23.16
C PRO A 102 5.55 -17.11 -22.23
N ASN A 103 5.96 -17.04 -20.97
CA ASN A 103 5.81 -18.09 -19.97
C ASN A 103 5.80 -17.52 -18.55
N LEU A 104 5.49 -18.36 -17.57
CA LEU A 104 5.41 -17.98 -16.17
C LEU A 104 6.75 -17.46 -15.62
N ILE A 105 7.89 -18.10 -15.95
CA ILE A 105 9.19 -17.70 -15.43
C ILE A 105 9.53 -16.27 -15.85
N THR A 106 9.32 -15.93 -17.13
CA THR A 106 9.54 -14.56 -17.62
C THR A 106 8.63 -13.55 -16.89
N LEU A 107 7.36 -13.91 -16.69
CA LEU A 107 6.44 -13.08 -15.91
C LEU A 107 6.93 -12.86 -14.48
N LEU A 108 7.39 -13.92 -13.79
CA LEU A 108 7.89 -13.82 -12.42
C LEU A 108 9.12 -12.92 -12.30
N VAL A 109 10.07 -13.03 -13.25
CA VAL A 109 11.27 -12.16 -13.29
C VAL A 109 10.85 -10.70 -13.52
N LEU A 110 9.95 -10.44 -14.46
CA LEU A 110 9.48 -9.09 -14.72
C LEU A 110 8.71 -8.52 -13.53
N ARG A 111 7.89 -9.31 -12.82
CA ARG A 111 7.21 -8.89 -11.60
C ARG A 111 8.15 -8.61 -10.44
N PHE A 112 9.25 -9.36 -10.33
CA PHE A 112 10.31 -9.06 -9.36
C PHE A 112 10.98 -7.70 -9.67
N CYS A 113 11.36 -7.47 -10.92
CA CYS A 113 11.94 -6.18 -11.35
C CYS A 113 10.93 -5.01 -11.16
N PHE A 114 9.65 -5.26 -11.48
CA PHE A 114 8.57 -4.31 -11.24
C PHE A 114 8.45 -3.96 -9.74
N GLY A 115 8.56 -4.96 -8.85
CA GLY A 115 8.55 -4.74 -7.41
C GLY A 115 9.71 -3.86 -6.92
N ILE A 116 10.90 -3.98 -7.53
CA ILE A 116 12.03 -3.08 -7.22
C ILE A 116 11.65 -1.64 -7.58
N ALA A 117 11.11 -1.39 -8.77
CA ALA A 117 10.67 -0.07 -9.17
C ALA A 117 9.57 0.46 -8.24
N MET A 118 8.50 -0.31 -8.06
CA MET A 118 7.38 0.01 -7.19
C MET A 118 7.79 0.34 -5.73
N GLY A 119 8.90 -0.22 -5.25
CA GLY A 119 9.37 -0.01 -3.88
C GLY A 119 9.83 1.43 -3.59
N GLY A 120 10.31 2.16 -4.60
CA GLY A 120 10.82 3.53 -4.46
C GLY A 120 9.72 4.59 -4.44
N GLU A 121 8.63 4.35 -5.15
CA GLU A 121 7.63 5.35 -5.50
C GLU A 121 7.00 6.01 -4.27
N TRP A 122 6.42 5.23 -3.36
CA TRP A 122 5.71 5.77 -2.19
C TRP A 122 6.57 6.68 -1.30
N GLY A 123 7.81 6.26 -1.03
CA GLY A 123 8.72 7.04 -0.18
C GLY A 123 9.13 8.36 -0.79
N ILE A 124 9.43 8.37 -2.09
CA ILE A 124 9.85 9.56 -2.84
C ILE A 124 8.67 10.50 -3.05
N GLY A 125 7.51 9.97 -3.45
CA GLY A 125 6.29 10.74 -3.67
C GLY A 125 5.80 11.40 -2.37
N ALA A 126 5.73 10.64 -1.28
CA ALA A 126 5.35 11.17 0.03
C ALA A 126 6.33 12.26 0.52
N SER A 127 7.64 12.06 0.38
CA SER A 127 8.64 13.06 0.74
C SER A 127 8.47 14.34 -0.08
N LEU A 128 8.32 14.21 -1.41
CA LEU A 128 8.15 15.34 -2.31
C LEU A 128 6.90 16.16 -1.97
N ALA A 129 5.79 15.50 -1.66
CA ALA A 129 4.55 16.15 -1.26
C ALA A 129 4.67 16.79 0.14
N LEU A 130 5.07 16.03 1.16
CA LEU A 130 5.02 16.47 2.55
C LEU A 130 6.13 17.48 2.93
N GLU A 131 7.27 17.48 2.23
CA GLU A 131 8.32 18.48 2.40
C GLU A 131 7.89 19.88 1.93
N THR A 132 6.93 19.95 1.00
CA THR A 132 6.42 21.23 0.46
C THR A 132 5.22 21.78 1.25
N ILE A 133 4.54 20.95 2.04
CA ILE A 133 3.28 21.29 2.70
C ILE A 133 3.51 21.83 4.13
N PRO A 134 2.77 22.89 4.53
CA PRO A 134 2.83 23.43 5.89
C PRO A 134 2.54 22.36 6.95
N ALA A 135 3.26 22.42 8.08
CA ALA A 135 3.17 21.39 9.15
C ALA A 135 1.74 21.17 9.66
N LYS A 136 0.91 22.22 9.73
CA LYS A 136 -0.48 22.15 10.18
C LYS A 136 -1.40 21.34 9.27
N SER A 137 -1.08 21.24 7.97
CA SER A 137 -1.90 20.56 6.96
C SER A 137 -1.38 19.15 6.62
N ARG A 138 -0.20 18.76 7.14
CA ARG A 138 0.46 17.49 6.80
C ARG A 138 -0.39 16.26 7.16
N GLY A 139 -1.08 16.28 8.30
CA GLY A 139 -1.90 15.16 8.73
C GLY A 139 -3.08 14.88 7.79
N VAL A 140 -3.79 15.94 7.39
CA VAL A 140 -4.92 15.82 6.45
C VAL A 140 -4.41 15.37 5.08
N VAL A 141 -3.34 15.99 4.58
CA VAL A 141 -2.76 15.67 3.27
C VAL A 141 -2.20 14.26 3.25
N SER A 142 -1.54 13.81 4.32
CA SER A 142 -1.05 12.44 4.46
C SER A 142 -2.18 11.42 4.44
N GLY A 143 -3.29 11.69 5.13
CA GLY A 143 -4.47 10.83 5.09
C GLY A 143 -5.04 10.69 3.68
N ILE A 144 -5.21 11.82 2.95
CA ILE A 144 -5.72 11.78 1.58
C ILE A 144 -4.72 11.08 0.63
N LEU A 145 -3.42 11.29 0.83
CA LEU A 145 -2.39 10.62 0.03
C LEU A 145 -2.50 9.09 0.14
N GLN A 146 -2.80 8.59 1.33
CA GLN A 146 -2.97 7.16 1.57
C GLN A 146 -4.18 6.58 0.84
N GLU A 147 -5.21 7.38 0.57
CA GLU A 147 -6.38 6.96 -0.22
C GLU A 147 -6.04 6.71 -1.71
N GLY A 148 -4.85 7.05 -2.17
CA GLY A 148 -4.36 6.65 -3.50
C GLY A 148 -4.39 5.13 -3.69
N TYR A 149 -4.06 4.35 -2.67
CA TYR A 149 -4.04 2.89 -2.76
C TYR A 149 -5.44 2.28 -3.03
N PRO A 150 -6.49 2.55 -2.23
CA PRO A 150 -7.85 2.14 -2.59
C PRO A 150 -8.33 2.69 -3.93
N MET A 151 -7.94 3.91 -4.30
CA MET A 151 -8.28 4.49 -5.59
C MET A 151 -7.66 3.71 -6.76
N GLY A 152 -6.40 3.29 -6.63
CA GLY A 152 -5.74 2.43 -7.62
C GLY A 152 -6.45 1.09 -7.78
N TYR A 153 -6.82 0.46 -6.67
CA TYR A 153 -7.59 -0.80 -6.71
C TYR A 153 -8.98 -0.60 -7.36
N PHE A 154 -9.66 0.49 -7.03
CA PHE A 154 -10.93 0.85 -7.67
C PHE A 154 -10.79 1.00 -9.19
N LEU A 155 -9.74 1.68 -9.66
CA LEU A 155 -9.45 1.82 -11.09
C LEU A 155 -9.14 0.46 -11.75
N ALA A 156 -8.40 -0.42 -11.08
CA ALA A 156 -8.13 -1.77 -11.56
C ALA A 156 -9.40 -2.62 -11.66
N ALA A 157 -10.33 -2.45 -10.70
CA ALA A 157 -11.64 -3.10 -10.76
C ALA A 157 -12.46 -2.64 -11.96
N ILE A 158 -12.46 -1.35 -12.28
CA ILE A 158 -13.11 -0.83 -13.51
C ILE A 158 -12.44 -1.40 -14.76
N ALA A 159 -11.09 -1.41 -14.79
CA ALA A 159 -10.35 -1.97 -15.93
C ALA A 159 -10.67 -3.46 -16.15
N ASN A 160 -10.98 -4.22 -15.09
CA ASN A 160 -11.39 -5.62 -15.18
C ASN A 160 -12.65 -5.83 -16.04
N LEU A 161 -13.51 -4.83 -16.22
CA LEU A 161 -14.65 -4.90 -17.13
C LEU A 161 -14.24 -5.19 -18.57
N PHE A 162 -13.03 -4.79 -18.96
CA PHE A 162 -12.49 -5.00 -20.30
C PHE A 162 -11.77 -6.35 -20.45
N LEU A 163 -11.57 -7.11 -19.35
CA LEU A 163 -10.88 -8.42 -19.38
C LEU A 163 -11.44 -9.38 -20.43
N PRO A 164 -12.78 -9.53 -20.60
CA PRO A 164 -13.32 -10.45 -21.60
C PRO A 164 -13.00 -10.06 -23.05
N SER A 165 -12.77 -8.76 -23.32
CA SER A 165 -12.53 -8.26 -24.69
C SER A 165 -11.06 -8.17 -25.06
N ILE A 166 -10.17 -7.83 -24.09
CA ILE A 166 -8.74 -7.59 -24.35
C ILE A 166 -7.81 -8.66 -23.77
N GLY A 167 -8.38 -9.58 -22.97
CA GLY A 167 -7.64 -10.63 -22.28
C GLY A 167 -6.69 -10.09 -21.20
N TRP A 168 -6.00 -11.00 -20.50
CA TRP A 168 -5.09 -10.65 -19.42
C TRP A 168 -3.87 -9.84 -19.88
N ARG A 169 -3.37 -10.12 -21.11
CA ARG A 169 -2.26 -9.37 -21.69
C ARG A 169 -2.64 -7.92 -21.98
N GLY A 170 -3.81 -7.70 -22.56
CA GLY A 170 -4.33 -6.35 -22.80
C GLY A 170 -4.55 -5.59 -21.48
N LEU A 171 -5.04 -6.28 -20.44
CA LEU A 171 -5.26 -5.67 -19.14
C LEU A 171 -3.94 -5.25 -18.48
N LEU A 172 -2.89 -6.09 -18.50
CA LEU A 172 -1.57 -5.71 -18.00
C LEU A 172 -0.91 -4.63 -18.87
N ALA A 173 -1.16 -4.58 -20.17
CA ALA A 173 -0.63 -3.53 -21.05
C ALA A 173 -1.17 -2.13 -20.71
N ILE A 174 -2.40 -2.03 -20.17
CA ILE A 174 -2.95 -0.77 -19.65
C ILE A 174 -2.07 -0.20 -18.52
N GLY A 175 -1.32 -1.03 -17.82
CA GLY A 175 -0.32 -0.63 -16.82
C GLY A 175 0.81 0.26 -17.33
N VAL A 176 0.86 0.60 -18.61
CA VAL A 176 1.75 1.63 -19.16
C VAL A 176 1.22 3.06 -18.91
N LEU A 177 -0.07 3.22 -18.59
CA LEU A 177 -0.68 4.55 -18.42
C LEU A 177 0.02 5.44 -17.38
N PRO A 178 0.61 4.93 -16.28
CA PRO A 178 1.41 5.73 -15.37
C PRO A 178 2.54 6.53 -16.05
N ALA A 179 3.05 6.07 -17.19
CA ALA A 179 4.05 6.83 -17.94
C ALA A 179 3.57 8.25 -18.32
N LEU A 180 2.26 8.47 -18.47
CA LEU A 180 1.69 9.80 -18.72
C LEU A 180 1.91 10.74 -17.53
N LEU A 181 2.00 10.22 -16.31
CA LEU A 181 2.27 11.02 -15.10
C LEU A 181 3.65 11.69 -15.18
N ILE A 182 4.62 11.08 -15.88
CA ILE A 182 5.95 11.67 -16.08
C ILE A 182 5.86 13.04 -16.76
N LEU A 183 4.96 13.18 -17.75
CA LEU A 183 4.74 14.44 -18.44
C LEU A 183 4.18 15.52 -17.50
N TYR A 184 3.26 15.10 -16.60
CA TYR A 184 2.72 16.00 -15.58
C TYR A 184 3.80 16.43 -14.58
N ILE A 185 4.58 15.48 -14.04
CA ILE A 185 5.66 15.76 -13.10
C ILE A 185 6.68 16.70 -13.73
N ARG A 186 7.09 16.42 -14.98
CA ARG A 186 8.06 17.25 -15.71
C ARG A 186 7.60 18.69 -15.88
N ARG A 187 6.30 18.93 -16.10
CA ARG A 187 5.78 20.28 -16.39
C ARG A 187 5.41 21.08 -15.15
N HIS A 188 4.91 20.43 -14.10
CA HIS A 188 4.22 21.13 -13.03
C HIS A 188 4.86 20.98 -11.66
N VAL A 189 5.64 19.92 -11.43
CA VAL A 189 6.18 19.63 -10.11
C VAL A 189 7.58 20.20 -9.96
N PRO A 190 7.81 21.13 -9.01
CA PRO A 190 9.16 21.61 -8.68
C PRO A 190 9.92 20.54 -7.88
N GLU A 191 11.24 20.72 -7.77
CA GLU A 191 12.04 19.95 -6.82
C GLU A 191 11.77 20.42 -5.39
N SER A 192 11.95 19.52 -4.41
CA SER A 192 11.79 19.82 -2.98
C SER A 192 12.69 20.98 -2.55
N ALA A 193 12.08 22.01 -1.96
CA ALA A 193 12.83 23.15 -1.41
C ALA A 193 13.74 22.72 -0.26
N ALA A 194 13.32 21.75 0.55
CA ALA A 194 14.12 21.19 1.64
C ALA A 194 15.38 20.50 1.11
N TRP A 195 15.25 19.74 0.02
CA TRP A 195 16.38 19.10 -0.64
C TRP A 195 17.33 20.13 -1.25
N GLN A 196 16.80 21.15 -1.93
CA GLN A 196 17.62 22.23 -2.51
C GLN A 196 18.41 22.96 -1.45
N ALA A 197 17.79 23.29 -0.32
CA ALA A 197 18.45 23.93 0.82
C ALA A 197 19.55 23.02 1.43
N ALA A 198 19.28 21.72 1.58
CA ALA A 198 20.26 20.75 2.06
C ALA A 198 21.44 20.61 1.10
N ARG A 199 21.18 20.64 -0.20
CA ARG A 199 22.22 20.61 -1.25
C ARG A 199 23.10 21.86 -1.19
N ALA A 200 22.51 23.04 -1.09
CA ALA A 200 23.24 24.30 -0.97
C ALA A 200 24.11 24.35 0.30
N ALA A 201 23.67 23.70 1.37
CA ALA A 201 24.42 23.57 2.62
C ALA A 201 25.48 22.44 2.61
N GLY A 202 25.69 21.74 1.47
CA GLY A 202 26.63 20.62 1.37
C GLY A 202 26.23 19.35 2.15
N LYS A 203 24.96 19.24 2.56
CA LYS A 203 24.44 18.14 3.38
C LYS A 203 23.77 17.01 2.59
N THR A 204 23.69 17.13 1.26
CA THR A 204 23.15 16.10 0.39
C THR A 204 24.16 14.98 0.18
N GLY A 205 23.73 13.73 0.27
CA GLY A 205 24.63 12.57 0.12
C GLY A 205 25.19 12.02 1.42
N GLN A 206 24.79 12.54 2.58
CA GLN A 206 25.04 11.86 3.85
C GLN A 206 24.18 10.61 3.95
N SER A 207 24.84 9.53 3.81
CA SER A 207 24.51 8.18 3.43
C SER A 207 23.60 7.39 4.41
N SER A 208 23.22 6.17 3.99
CA SER A 208 22.70 5.05 4.78
C SER A 208 23.35 4.89 6.18
N LEU A 209 24.57 5.34 6.38
CA LEU A 209 25.25 5.42 7.69
C LEU A 209 24.50 6.34 8.68
N SER A 210 23.83 7.39 8.21
CA SER A 210 23.07 8.30 9.09
C SER A 210 21.79 7.64 9.62
N PHE A 211 21.14 6.78 8.84
CA PHE A 211 19.98 5.99 9.29
C PHE A 211 20.38 5.02 10.41
N PHE A 212 21.44 4.23 10.20
CA PHE A 212 21.90 3.27 11.21
C PHE A 212 22.41 3.97 12.48
N ALA A 213 23.03 5.16 12.34
CA ALA A 213 23.44 5.98 13.46
C ALA A 213 22.22 6.51 14.24
N ALA A 214 21.19 7.02 13.56
CA ALA A 214 19.95 7.48 14.18
C ALA A 214 19.15 6.33 14.82
N MET A 215 19.33 5.10 14.35
CA MET A 215 18.70 3.91 14.90
C MET A 215 19.40 3.36 16.15
N LYS A 216 20.61 3.85 16.48
CA LYS A 216 21.34 3.41 17.67
C LYS A 216 20.50 3.69 18.92
N GLY A 217 20.16 2.65 19.67
CA GLY A 217 19.27 2.72 20.85
C GLY A 217 17.78 2.57 20.57
N HIS A 218 17.34 2.58 19.30
CA HIS A 218 15.92 2.50 18.93
C HIS A 218 15.52 1.19 18.24
N TRP A 219 16.40 0.18 18.21
CA TRP A 219 16.15 -1.09 17.50
C TRP A 219 14.94 -1.87 18.02
N ARG A 220 14.64 -1.83 19.31
CA ARG A 220 13.44 -2.47 19.87
C ARG A 220 12.16 -1.85 19.30
N ARG A 221 12.12 -0.51 19.22
CA ARG A 221 10.99 0.22 18.62
C ARG A 221 10.86 -0.08 17.14
N PHE A 222 11.99 -0.14 16.42
CA PHE A 222 12.00 -0.50 15.00
C PHE A 222 11.45 -1.92 14.78
N ALA A 223 11.93 -2.90 15.55
CA ALA A 223 11.44 -4.28 15.48
C ALA A 223 9.93 -4.36 15.78
N TYR A 224 9.46 -3.63 16.81
CA TYR A 224 8.04 -3.52 17.11
C TYR A 224 7.25 -3.01 15.89
N VAL A 225 7.71 -1.95 15.24
CA VAL A 225 7.04 -1.35 14.08
C VAL A 225 7.10 -2.28 12.86
N VAL A 226 8.20 -3.00 12.63
CA VAL A 226 8.28 -4.01 11.54
C VAL A 226 7.26 -5.11 11.74
N VAL A 227 7.13 -5.66 12.97
CA VAL A 227 6.09 -6.69 13.27
C VAL A 227 4.69 -6.10 13.12
N LEU A 228 4.47 -4.87 13.59
CA LEU A 228 3.21 -4.16 13.41
C LEU A 228 2.85 -4.05 11.92
N MET A 229 3.80 -3.59 11.09
CA MET A 229 3.60 -3.45 9.65
C MET A 229 3.45 -4.80 8.95
N THR A 230 4.09 -5.85 9.44
CA THR A 230 3.85 -7.23 8.98
C THR A 230 2.38 -7.62 9.18
N CYS A 231 1.83 -7.40 10.38
CA CYS A 231 0.41 -7.67 10.66
C CYS A 231 -0.50 -6.82 9.76
N PHE A 232 -0.21 -5.53 9.60
CA PHE A 232 -0.97 -4.65 8.71
C PHE A 232 -0.96 -5.13 7.26
N ASN A 233 0.20 -5.53 6.74
CA ASN A 233 0.30 -6.01 5.36
C ASN A 233 -0.43 -7.34 5.17
N PHE A 234 -0.31 -8.30 6.10
CA PHE A 234 -1.13 -9.52 6.08
C PHE A 234 -2.63 -9.21 6.16
N PHE A 235 -3.04 -8.21 6.95
CA PHE A 235 -4.44 -7.82 7.08
C PHE A 235 -4.99 -7.24 5.79
N SER A 236 -4.23 -6.38 5.12
CA SER A 236 -4.62 -5.77 3.84
C SER A 236 -4.55 -6.78 2.69
N HIS A 237 -3.37 -7.33 2.41
CA HIS A 237 -3.17 -8.30 1.33
C HIS A 237 -4.00 -9.58 1.53
N GLY A 238 -4.17 -10.02 2.77
CA GLY A 238 -4.98 -11.19 3.13
C GLY A 238 -6.46 -11.05 2.80
N THR A 239 -6.96 -9.81 2.68
CA THR A 239 -8.37 -9.54 2.36
C THR A 239 -8.60 -9.05 0.93
N GLN A 240 -7.54 -8.68 0.22
CA GLN A 240 -7.63 -8.00 -1.07
C GLN A 240 -7.07 -8.83 -2.23
N ASP A 241 -5.88 -9.43 -2.09
CA ASP A 241 -5.12 -9.99 -3.21
C ASP A 241 -5.84 -11.13 -3.91
N LEU A 242 -6.39 -12.08 -3.16
CA LEU A 242 -7.12 -13.22 -3.73
C LEU A 242 -8.64 -13.05 -3.70
N TYR A 243 -9.16 -11.88 -3.30
CA TYR A 243 -10.60 -11.67 -3.27
C TYR A 243 -11.24 -11.75 -4.67
N PRO A 244 -10.69 -11.15 -5.73
CA PRO A 244 -11.20 -11.38 -7.08
C PRO A 244 -11.15 -12.85 -7.50
N THR A 245 -10.07 -13.56 -7.17
CA THR A 245 -9.93 -15.00 -7.44
C THR A 245 -10.99 -15.84 -6.71
N PHE A 246 -11.25 -15.54 -5.43
CA PHE A 246 -12.32 -16.15 -4.64
C PHE A 246 -13.68 -16.01 -5.33
N LEU A 247 -14.02 -14.82 -5.79
CA LEU A 247 -15.28 -14.55 -6.49
C LEU A 247 -15.37 -15.26 -7.85
N GLN A 248 -14.23 -15.36 -8.57
CA GLN A 248 -14.17 -16.01 -9.89
C GLN A 248 -14.13 -17.53 -9.81
N VAL A 249 -13.39 -18.10 -8.85
CA VAL A 249 -13.15 -19.56 -8.77
C VAL A 249 -14.24 -20.25 -7.96
N GLN A 250 -14.50 -19.78 -6.73
CA GLN A 250 -15.45 -20.43 -5.83
C GLN A 250 -16.90 -20.08 -6.15
N HIS A 251 -17.19 -18.81 -6.45
CA HIS A 251 -18.54 -18.35 -6.78
C HIS A 251 -18.85 -18.34 -8.29
N LYS A 252 -17.83 -18.45 -9.14
CA LYS A 252 -17.95 -18.45 -10.62
C LYS A 252 -18.63 -17.19 -11.16
N PHE A 253 -18.45 -16.04 -10.49
CA PHE A 253 -19.05 -14.79 -10.91
C PHE A 253 -18.40 -14.24 -12.19
N SER A 254 -19.19 -13.52 -12.98
CA SER A 254 -18.73 -12.78 -14.14
C SER A 254 -17.80 -11.63 -13.77
N ALA A 255 -16.97 -11.16 -14.71
CA ALA A 255 -16.11 -9.99 -14.51
C ALA A 255 -16.88 -8.77 -14.02
N GLY A 256 -18.11 -8.54 -14.55
CA GLY A 256 -18.97 -7.43 -14.09
C GLY A 256 -19.37 -7.54 -12.62
N THR A 257 -19.79 -8.73 -12.16
CA THR A 257 -20.14 -8.96 -10.76
C THR A 257 -18.91 -8.79 -9.86
N VAL A 258 -17.76 -9.36 -10.24
CA VAL A 258 -16.49 -9.19 -9.51
C VAL A 258 -16.12 -7.71 -9.38
N THR A 259 -16.25 -6.95 -10.46
CA THR A 259 -16.00 -5.51 -10.47
C THR A 259 -16.90 -4.76 -9.47
N VAL A 260 -18.22 -5.02 -9.51
CA VAL A 260 -19.17 -4.34 -8.59
C VAL A 260 -18.82 -4.65 -7.13
N LEU A 261 -18.53 -5.92 -6.81
CA LEU A 261 -18.17 -6.33 -5.44
C LEU A 261 -16.84 -5.69 -5.00
N THR A 262 -15.86 -5.59 -5.91
CA THR A 262 -14.59 -4.94 -5.62
C THR A 262 -14.73 -3.41 -5.49
N ILE A 263 -15.65 -2.79 -6.22
CA ILE A 263 -15.98 -1.37 -6.04
C ILE A 263 -16.56 -1.13 -4.64
N LEU A 264 -17.52 -1.97 -4.21
CA LEU A 264 -18.09 -1.88 -2.86
C LEU A 264 -17.00 -2.04 -1.77
N LEU A 265 -16.10 -2.99 -1.97
CA LEU A 265 -14.91 -3.19 -1.13
C LEU A 265 -14.09 -1.90 -1.00
N ASN A 266 -13.79 -1.22 -2.10
CA ASN A 266 -12.98 0.01 -2.09
C ASN A 266 -13.74 1.22 -1.51
N LEU A 267 -15.05 1.30 -1.70
CA LEU A 267 -15.87 2.33 -1.02
C LEU A 267 -15.82 2.12 0.50
N GLY A 268 -15.84 0.87 0.97
CA GLY A 268 -15.63 0.53 2.38
C GLY A 268 -14.24 0.95 2.87
N ALA A 269 -13.20 0.74 2.05
CA ALA A 269 -11.83 1.14 2.35
C ALA A 269 -11.72 2.66 2.61
N ILE A 270 -12.22 3.47 1.69
CA ILE A 270 -12.23 4.94 1.81
C ILE A 270 -13.01 5.38 3.05
N ALA A 271 -14.21 4.83 3.25
CA ALA A 271 -15.02 5.16 4.43
C ALA A 271 -14.29 4.82 5.73
N GLY A 272 -13.65 3.65 5.79
CA GLY A 272 -12.89 3.18 6.95
C GLY A 272 -11.72 4.10 7.30
N GLY A 273 -10.87 4.42 6.32
CA GLY A 273 -9.72 5.30 6.50
C GLY A 273 -10.11 6.66 7.06
N LEU A 274 -11.16 7.27 6.52
CA LEU A 274 -11.68 8.56 7.00
C LEU A 274 -12.26 8.47 8.41
N ILE A 275 -13.08 7.44 8.71
CA ILE A 275 -13.73 7.26 10.02
C ILE A 275 -12.68 7.03 11.11
N PHE A 276 -11.81 6.03 10.95
CA PHE A 276 -10.86 5.65 11.98
C PHE A 276 -9.66 6.60 12.05
N GLY A 277 -9.25 7.22 10.94
CA GLY A 277 -8.29 8.32 10.95
C GLY A 277 -8.76 9.46 11.85
N GLY A 278 -10.01 9.94 11.64
CA GLY A 278 -10.62 10.96 12.48
C GLY A 278 -10.87 10.50 13.92
N LEU A 279 -11.31 9.26 14.13
CA LEU A 279 -11.54 8.68 15.46
C LEU A 279 -10.24 8.59 16.27
N SER A 280 -9.11 8.27 15.59
CA SER A 280 -7.80 8.14 16.25
C SER A 280 -7.31 9.45 16.90
N GLU A 281 -7.77 10.60 16.40
CA GLU A 281 -7.50 11.89 17.03
C GLU A 281 -8.22 12.07 18.38
N ARG A 282 -9.33 11.35 18.60
CA ARG A 282 -10.11 11.44 19.84
C ARG A 282 -9.66 10.38 20.86
N ILE A 283 -9.61 9.11 20.45
CA ILE A 283 -9.40 7.98 21.37
C ILE A 283 -7.95 7.49 21.47
N GLY A 284 -7.04 8.02 20.64
CA GLY A 284 -5.63 7.57 20.52
C GLY A 284 -5.41 6.59 19.39
N ARG A 285 -4.14 6.47 18.96
CA ARG A 285 -3.76 5.66 17.80
C ARG A 285 -3.98 4.17 18.06
N ARG A 286 -3.48 3.66 19.18
CA ARG A 286 -3.59 2.25 19.56
C ARG A 286 -5.04 1.79 19.64
N ARG A 287 -5.89 2.52 20.38
CA ARG A 287 -7.30 2.15 20.58
C ARG A 287 -8.07 2.14 19.26
N ALA A 288 -7.79 3.09 18.37
CA ALA A 288 -8.43 3.14 17.06
C ALA A 288 -8.03 1.93 16.18
N ILE A 289 -6.75 1.56 16.14
CA ILE A 289 -6.26 0.39 15.41
C ILE A 289 -6.87 -0.89 15.97
N VAL A 290 -6.85 -1.08 17.30
CA VAL A 290 -7.41 -2.28 17.96
C VAL A 290 -8.90 -2.41 17.69
N LEU A 291 -9.66 -1.32 17.81
CA LEU A 291 -11.10 -1.31 17.53
C LEU A 291 -11.38 -1.70 16.07
N ALA A 292 -10.64 -1.12 15.14
CA ALA A 292 -10.76 -1.43 13.71
C ALA A 292 -10.42 -2.91 13.42
N ALA A 293 -9.31 -3.42 13.97
CA ALA A 293 -8.92 -4.81 13.78
C ALA A 293 -9.97 -5.80 14.33
N LEU A 294 -10.46 -5.56 15.54
CA LEU A 294 -11.48 -6.41 16.16
C LEU A 294 -12.85 -6.32 15.46
N LEU A 295 -13.17 -5.17 14.84
CA LEU A 295 -14.39 -5.03 14.05
C LEU A 295 -14.43 -6.01 12.86
N ALA A 296 -13.29 -6.42 12.31
CA ALA A 296 -13.24 -7.38 11.20
C ALA A 296 -13.83 -8.75 11.60
N LEU A 297 -13.64 -9.20 12.85
CA LEU A 297 -14.01 -10.57 13.28
C LEU A 297 -15.48 -10.90 13.07
N PRO A 298 -16.47 -10.09 13.53
CA PRO A 298 -17.89 -10.40 13.31
C PRO A 298 -18.32 -10.22 11.84
N ILE A 299 -17.49 -9.58 10.98
CA ILE A 299 -17.79 -9.35 9.57
C ILE A 299 -17.31 -10.54 8.71
N ILE A 300 -16.31 -11.30 9.13
CA ILE A 300 -15.76 -12.45 8.38
C ILE A 300 -16.84 -13.40 7.86
N PRO A 301 -17.83 -13.84 8.65
CA PRO A 301 -18.88 -14.75 8.14
C PRO A 301 -19.66 -14.14 6.96
N LEU A 302 -19.99 -12.86 7.04
CA LEU A 302 -20.71 -12.15 5.98
C LEU A 302 -19.85 -12.00 4.73
N TRP A 303 -18.55 -11.74 4.87
CA TRP A 303 -17.61 -11.48 3.77
C TRP A 303 -17.15 -12.74 3.05
N ALA A 304 -16.89 -13.85 3.78
CA ALA A 304 -16.22 -15.03 3.25
C ALA A 304 -17.18 -16.22 2.97
N PHE A 305 -18.34 -16.27 3.64
CA PHE A 305 -19.23 -17.44 3.61
C PHE A 305 -20.65 -17.16 3.13
N SER A 306 -20.94 -15.92 2.71
CA SER A 306 -22.28 -15.58 2.22
C SER A 306 -22.55 -16.20 0.85
N PRO A 307 -23.78 -16.69 0.62
CA PRO A 307 -24.13 -17.38 -0.63
C PRO A 307 -24.51 -16.42 -1.77
N THR A 308 -24.82 -15.16 -1.47
CA THR A 308 -25.37 -14.22 -2.48
C THR A 308 -24.40 -13.06 -2.75
N PRO A 309 -24.38 -12.53 -3.99
CA PRO A 309 -23.54 -11.37 -4.33
C PRO A 309 -23.83 -10.15 -3.45
N LEU A 310 -25.10 -9.92 -3.08
CA LEU A 310 -25.49 -8.77 -2.25
C LEU A 310 -24.85 -8.84 -0.86
N LEU A 311 -24.93 -10.00 -0.21
CA LEU A 311 -24.34 -10.22 1.12
C LEU A 311 -22.81 -10.20 1.07
N LEU A 312 -22.20 -10.79 0.04
CA LEU A 312 -20.75 -10.71 -0.20
C LEU A 312 -20.32 -9.27 -0.41
N GLY A 313 -21.10 -8.46 -1.14
CA GLY A 313 -20.82 -7.05 -1.35
C GLY A 313 -20.89 -6.23 -0.06
N ALA A 314 -21.91 -6.48 0.77
CA ALA A 314 -22.01 -5.88 2.09
C ALA A 314 -20.83 -6.30 2.99
N GLY A 315 -20.50 -7.60 2.99
CA GLY A 315 -19.32 -8.13 3.69
C GLY A 315 -18.03 -7.48 3.21
N ALA A 316 -17.84 -7.34 1.90
CA ALA A 316 -16.69 -6.69 1.29
C ALA A 316 -16.56 -5.22 1.71
N PHE A 317 -17.65 -4.50 1.72
CA PHE A 317 -17.68 -3.12 2.20
C PHE A 317 -17.24 -3.04 3.67
N PHE A 318 -17.89 -3.77 4.56
CA PHE A 318 -17.63 -3.66 5.99
C PHE A 318 -16.26 -4.25 6.40
N ILE A 319 -15.77 -5.31 5.76
CA ILE A 319 -14.43 -5.83 6.06
C ILE A 319 -13.37 -4.78 5.75
N GLN A 320 -13.53 -4.02 4.68
CA GLN A 320 -12.58 -2.97 4.32
C GLN A 320 -12.74 -1.69 5.15
N VAL A 321 -13.94 -1.41 5.66
CA VAL A 321 -14.09 -0.39 6.71
C VAL A 321 -13.19 -0.72 7.91
N ALA A 322 -13.10 -1.99 8.29
CA ALA A 322 -12.23 -2.44 9.37
C ALA A 322 -10.74 -2.39 8.96
N VAL A 323 -10.38 -3.03 7.85
CA VAL A 323 -8.99 -3.18 7.39
C VAL A 323 -8.36 -1.82 7.08
N GLN A 324 -8.96 -1.05 6.19
CA GLN A 324 -8.44 0.25 5.80
C GLN A 324 -8.71 1.33 6.86
N GLY A 325 -9.70 1.11 7.73
CA GLY A 325 -9.87 1.90 8.94
C GLY A 325 -8.63 1.85 9.84
N ALA A 326 -8.10 0.66 10.09
CA ALA A 326 -6.84 0.51 10.82
C ALA A 326 -5.67 1.20 10.07
N TRP A 327 -5.57 1.04 8.73
CA TRP A 327 -4.55 1.67 7.90
C TRP A 327 -4.62 3.20 7.90
N GLY A 328 -5.79 3.81 7.99
CA GLY A 328 -5.95 5.26 8.06
C GLY A 328 -5.24 5.91 9.27
N VAL A 329 -4.90 5.12 10.29
CA VAL A 329 -4.16 5.56 11.48
C VAL A 329 -2.65 5.42 11.32
N VAL A 330 -2.19 4.54 10.42
CA VAL A 330 -0.78 4.12 10.28
C VAL A 330 0.18 5.29 10.00
N PRO A 331 -0.07 6.19 9.02
CA PRO A 331 0.89 7.26 8.72
C PRO A 331 1.20 8.12 9.95
N ALA A 332 0.17 8.50 10.71
CA ALA A 332 0.33 9.29 11.92
C ALA A 332 1.08 8.48 13.00
N HIS A 333 0.65 7.25 13.25
CA HIS A 333 1.25 6.39 14.29
C HIS A 333 2.72 6.09 14.04
N LEU A 334 3.11 5.76 12.80
CA LEU A 334 4.50 5.48 12.46
C LEU A 334 5.39 6.73 12.57
N ASN A 335 4.89 7.89 12.14
CA ASN A 335 5.65 9.14 12.25
C ASN A 335 5.84 9.55 13.72
N GLU A 336 4.80 9.40 14.55
CA GLU A 336 4.86 9.69 15.98
C GLU A 336 5.82 8.74 16.72
N LEU A 337 5.97 7.49 16.26
CA LEU A 337 6.92 6.51 16.80
C LEU A 337 8.35 6.67 16.27
N SER A 338 8.56 7.47 15.22
CA SER A 338 9.87 7.59 14.56
C SER A 338 10.85 8.38 15.40
N PRO A 339 12.12 7.93 15.56
CA PRO A 339 13.17 8.69 16.23
C PRO A 339 13.47 10.00 15.50
N GLU A 340 13.93 11.02 16.23
CA GLU A 340 14.48 12.23 15.63
C GLU A 340 15.69 11.89 14.75
N GLY A 341 15.74 12.48 13.55
CA GLY A 341 16.80 12.20 12.57
C GLY A 341 16.57 10.96 11.67
N ALA A 342 15.57 10.11 11.96
CA ALA A 342 15.23 8.97 11.11
C ALA A 342 13.81 9.02 10.53
N ARG A 343 13.06 10.11 10.73
CA ARG A 343 11.65 10.23 10.34
C ARG A 343 11.40 10.08 8.84
N GLY A 344 12.34 10.44 7.98
CA GLY A 344 12.20 10.26 6.55
C GLY A 344 12.30 8.80 6.09
N THR A 345 13.15 8.01 6.74
CA THR A 345 13.44 6.63 6.32
C THR A 345 12.71 5.59 7.16
N PHE A 346 12.53 5.83 8.46
CA PHE A 346 12.00 4.86 9.42
C PHE A 346 10.60 4.32 9.04
N PRO A 347 9.57 5.15 8.76
CA PRO A 347 8.24 4.64 8.44
C PRO A 347 8.23 3.82 7.14
N GLY A 348 8.84 4.36 6.08
CA GLY A 348 8.88 3.71 4.77
C GLY A 348 9.64 2.39 4.78
N PHE A 349 10.81 2.36 5.41
CA PHE A 349 11.62 1.14 5.47
C PHE A 349 10.96 0.06 6.34
N ALA A 350 10.40 0.42 7.49
CA ALA A 350 9.65 -0.53 8.32
C ALA A 350 8.41 -1.08 7.59
N TYR A 351 7.71 -0.23 6.82
CA TYR A 351 6.59 -0.66 5.97
C TYR A 351 7.03 -1.68 4.94
N GLN A 352 8.11 -1.43 4.21
CA GLN A 352 8.58 -2.34 3.17
C GLN A 352 9.16 -3.66 3.74
N LEU A 353 9.74 -3.64 4.93
CA LEU A 353 10.11 -4.87 5.63
C LEU A 353 8.86 -5.66 6.05
N GLY A 354 7.81 -4.99 6.48
CA GLY A 354 6.50 -5.63 6.73
C GLY A 354 5.92 -6.26 5.47
N ASN A 355 6.01 -5.60 4.31
CA ASN A 355 5.63 -6.17 3.02
C ASN A 355 6.44 -7.42 2.68
N LEU A 356 7.76 -7.40 2.91
CA LEU A 356 8.62 -8.56 2.69
C LEU A 356 8.16 -9.76 3.51
N CYS A 357 7.86 -9.55 4.79
CA CYS A 357 7.38 -10.61 5.68
C CYS A 357 6.01 -11.15 5.25
N ALA A 358 5.12 -10.29 4.74
CA ALA A 358 3.78 -10.66 4.29
C ALA A 358 3.72 -11.13 2.81
N ALA A 359 4.82 -11.06 2.08
CA ALA A 359 4.86 -11.29 0.64
C ALA A 359 4.30 -12.66 0.21
N MET A 360 4.48 -13.67 1.05
CA MET A 360 4.01 -15.04 0.78
C MET A 360 2.51 -15.23 1.00
N ASN A 361 1.79 -14.21 1.47
CA ASN A 361 0.37 -14.33 1.84
C ASN A 361 -0.49 -14.93 0.71
N ALA A 362 -0.42 -14.36 -0.50
CA ALA A 362 -1.22 -14.84 -1.63
C ALA A 362 -0.89 -16.29 -2.02
N VAL A 363 0.40 -16.68 -1.95
CA VAL A 363 0.84 -18.06 -2.22
C VAL A 363 0.27 -19.01 -1.17
N TRP A 364 0.39 -18.67 0.11
CA TRP A 364 -0.14 -19.48 1.20
C TRP A 364 -1.66 -19.62 1.15
N GLN A 365 -2.38 -18.52 0.93
CA GLN A 365 -3.84 -18.57 0.77
C GLN A 365 -4.26 -19.44 -0.42
N ALA A 366 -3.58 -19.33 -1.56
CA ALA A 366 -3.87 -20.16 -2.71
C ALA A 366 -3.56 -21.65 -2.46
N GLN A 367 -2.46 -21.97 -1.75
CA GLN A 367 -2.12 -23.35 -1.36
C GLN A 367 -3.15 -23.93 -0.37
N ILE A 368 -3.53 -23.16 0.65
CA ILE A 368 -4.56 -23.55 1.63
C ILE A 368 -5.89 -23.81 0.89
N ALA A 369 -6.32 -22.88 0.04
CA ALA A 369 -7.55 -23.04 -0.73
C ALA A 369 -7.52 -24.31 -1.60
N THR A 370 -6.44 -24.55 -2.33
CA THR A 370 -6.27 -25.75 -3.18
C THR A 370 -6.29 -27.03 -2.34
N SER A 371 -5.68 -27.06 -1.15
CA SER A 371 -5.69 -28.21 -0.25
C SER A 371 -7.08 -28.48 0.34
N LEU A 372 -7.95 -27.47 0.36
CA LEU A 372 -9.32 -27.51 0.85
C LEU A 372 -10.37 -27.57 -0.28
N HIS A 373 -10.05 -28.17 -1.43
CA HIS A 373 -10.93 -28.31 -2.58
C HIS A 373 -11.40 -26.97 -3.13
N ASP A 374 -10.48 -26.03 -3.30
CA ASP A 374 -10.67 -24.66 -3.79
C ASP A 374 -11.58 -23.79 -2.88
N ASN A 375 -11.57 -24.06 -1.58
CA ASN A 375 -12.29 -23.25 -0.60
C ASN A 375 -11.50 -21.98 -0.25
N TYR A 376 -11.53 -20.99 -1.13
CA TYR A 376 -10.89 -19.69 -0.94
C TYR A 376 -11.50 -18.90 0.23
N GLY A 377 -12.82 -19.01 0.44
CA GLY A 377 -13.50 -18.34 1.55
C GLY A 377 -12.90 -18.72 2.91
N LEU A 378 -12.63 -20.02 3.14
CA LEU A 378 -12.02 -20.49 4.38
C LEU A 378 -10.55 -20.00 4.50
N ALA A 379 -9.77 -20.02 3.41
CA ALA A 379 -8.40 -19.54 3.41
C ALA A 379 -8.32 -18.04 3.74
N LEU A 380 -9.17 -17.23 3.12
CA LEU A 380 -9.29 -15.79 3.37
C LEU A 380 -9.71 -15.51 4.83
N ALA A 381 -10.75 -16.22 5.31
CA ALA A 381 -11.26 -16.06 6.67
C ALA A 381 -10.23 -16.42 7.73
N ALA A 382 -9.49 -17.51 7.54
CA ALA A 382 -8.46 -17.97 8.48
C ALA A 382 -7.32 -16.92 8.60
N VAL A 383 -6.82 -16.41 7.49
CA VAL A 383 -5.77 -15.39 7.50
C VAL A 383 -6.29 -14.10 8.11
N CYS A 384 -7.44 -13.58 7.65
CA CYS A 384 -8.02 -12.35 8.16
C CYS A 384 -8.28 -12.42 9.67
N GLY A 385 -8.91 -13.50 10.16
CA GLY A 385 -9.24 -13.67 11.58
C GLY A 385 -8.00 -13.77 12.46
N THR A 386 -7.02 -14.60 12.05
CA THR A 386 -5.77 -14.75 12.80
C THR A 386 -5.02 -13.42 12.89
N VAL A 387 -4.89 -12.73 11.76
CA VAL A 387 -4.15 -11.47 11.69
C VAL A 387 -4.87 -10.34 12.43
N ALA A 388 -6.20 -10.27 12.38
CA ALA A 388 -6.98 -9.29 13.14
C ALA A 388 -6.70 -9.39 14.64
N VAL A 389 -6.68 -10.62 15.18
CA VAL A 389 -6.35 -10.88 16.60
C VAL A 389 -4.89 -10.51 16.89
N LEU A 390 -3.94 -10.97 16.06
CA LEU A 390 -2.52 -10.66 16.25
C LEU A 390 -2.26 -9.16 16.21
N LEU A 391 -2.85 -8.44 15.24
CA LEU A 391 -2.74 -7.00 15.11
C LEU A 391 -3.30 -6.29 16.34
N ALA A 392 -4.49 -6.70 16.81
CA ALA A 392 -5.12 -6.10 17.97
C ALA A 392 -4.26 -6.30 19.23
N VAL A 393 -3.79 -7.54 19.49
CA VAL A 393 -2.95 -7.87 20.64
C VAL A 393 -1.61 -7.13 20.58
N TRP A 394 -0.91 -7.19 19.41
CA TRP A 394 0.38 -6.53 19.25
C TRP A 394 0.29 -5.02 19.45
N THR A 395 -0.75 -4.41 18.88
CA THR A 395 -0.98 -2.97 19.03
C THR A 395 -1.37 -2.60 20.46
N TRP A 396 -2.18 -3.44 21.14
CA TRP A 396 -2.62 -3.16 22.51
C TRP A 396 -1.46 -3.07 23.50
N PHE A 397 -0.46 -3.90 23.36
CA PHE A 397 0.75 -3.88 24.21
C PHE A 397 1.86 -2.96 23.66
N GLY A 398 1.64 -2.31 22.53
CA GLY A 398 2.61 -1.39 21.92
C GLY A 398 2.60 0.00 22.54
N PRO A 399 3.55 0.86 22.15
CA PRO A 399 3.62 2.25 22.64
C PRO A 399 2.50 3.11 22.04
N GLU A 400 1.93 4.01 22.86
CA GLU A 400 1.07 5.10 22.40
C GLU A 400 1.92 6.36 22.26
N ALA A 401 1.92 6.98 21.08
CA ALA A 401 2.73 8.17 20.79
C ALA A 401 1.89 9.36 20.31
N LYS A 402 0.56 9.32 20.52
CA LYS A 402 -0.35 10.41 20.13
C LYS A 402 0.11 11.74 20.71
N GLY A 403 0.29 12.74 19.84
CA GLY A 403 0.65 14.08 20.23
C GLY A 403 2.15 14.30 20.45
N ALA A 404 3.01 13.37 20.03
CA ALA A 404 4.46 13.58 20.06
C ALA A 404 4.82 14.84 19.26
N ALA A 405 5.35 15.85 19.95
CA ALA A 405 5.74 17.11 19.34
C ALA A 405 6.94 16.91 18.42
N PHE A 406 6.81 17.29 17.16
CA PHE A 406 7.92 17.28 16.21
C PHE A 406 8.83 18.49 16.51
N GLY A 407 10.05 18.23 17.02
CA GLY A 407 11.06 19.28 17.30
C GLY A 407 11.22 19.72 18.76
N ALA A 408 10.42 19.20 19.70
CA ALA A 408 10.72 19.30 21.13
C ALA A 408 11.61 18.11 21.56
N LYS A 409 12.54 18.32 22.51
CA LYS A 409 13.33 17.24 23.11
C LYS A 409 12.37 16.10 23.45
N ALA A 410 12.57 14.95 22.82
CA ALA A 410 11.76 13.77 23.05
C ALA A 410 11.83 13.43 24.55
N ALA A 411 10.75 13.64 25.28
CA ALA A 411 10.56 12.97 26.54
C ALA A 411 10.56 11.47 26.24
N ASP A 412 11.41 10.70 26.89
CA ASP A 412 11.51 9.26 26.74
C ASP A 412 10.14 8.63 26.85
N VAL A 413 9.63 8.16 25.74
CA VAL A 413 8.45 7.28 25.71
C VAL A 413 8.96 5.93 26.22
N THR A 414 8.93 5.78 27.52
CA THR A 414 9.25 4.52 28.18
C THR A 414 8.24 3.47 27.73
N LEU A 415 8.77 2.31 27.33
CA LEU A 415 7.99 1.08 27.17
C LEU A 415 7.52 0.67 28.59
N SER A 416 6.37 1.15 29.01
CA SER A 416 5.66 0.69 30.20
C SER A 416 4.49 -0.23 29.81
#